data_98952cc11e27578497feb419835dbb47
#
_entry.id   98952cc11e27578497feb419835dbb47
#
_cell.length_a   1.000
_cell.length_b   1.000
_cell.length_c   1.000
_cell.angle_alpha   90.00
_cell.angle_beta   90.00
_cell.angle_gamma   90.00
#
_symmetry.space_group_name_H-M   'P 1'
#
loop_
_entity.id
_entity.type
_entity.pdbx_description
1 polymer ?
#
loop_
_entity_poly.entity_id
_entity_poly.type
_entity_poly.pdbx_seq_one_letter_code
_entity_poly.pdbx_strand_id
1 'polypeptide(L)'
;MNHFADNSPQAAENQALTTLQQLERDNPRITEGLAMSTWFIRMLETAASRQAGLDRLPCTTLLLNNRALAWTHAAHPRHGDYIARLSREFRVHRIEHDADKGFMVEDSYRGGRPYMKPLPKLIENLYSENPQLRDNVYVPVSGDEPRRNEVFWGYLHAAYGDRIWSEIGLGRHLINDVIGKFHQFVVDVDFVLASGDDLWVVEFKHKTPMKARQPLSVGINRHEIQRLLSLRRCGFKIMHVLMMKPYRDKEVGSMRILTDRTTYNNTSILALELDEECLEDLLRRETVNAEGTALNGESMPTHPIEVDSFQFIGTLDDRLLPDLLTRCFREGTVRNGSAEQVERLRLP
;
A
#
# COMPACT_ATOMS: atom_id res chain seq x y z
N MET A 1 25.36 21.34 -13.46
CA MET A 1 25.25 20.52 -14.71
C MET A 1 23.86 19.92 -14.71
N ASN A 2 22.97 20.43 -15.59
CA ASN A 2 21.58 19.97 -15.68
C ASN A 2 21.56 18.62 -16.39
N HIS A 3 21.50 17.53 -15.64
CA HIS A 3 21.06 16.26 -16.15
C HIS A 3 19.53 16.28 -16.23
N PHE A 4 18.98 16.93 -17.25
CA PHE A 4 17.64 16.62 -17.69
C PHE A 4 17.71 15.22 -18.30
N ALA A 5 17.16 14.25 -17.58
CA ALA A 5 16.98 12.90 -18.09
C ALA A 5 16.15 12.98 -19.38
N ASP A 6 16.46 12.16 -20.35
CA ASP A 6 15.65 11.93 -21.53
C ASP A 6 14.24 11.55 -21.09
N ASN A 7 13.24 12.36 -21.42
CA ASN A 7 11.85 12.21 -20.99
C ASN A 7 11.01 11.42 -22.01
N SER A 8 11.63 10.69 -22.93
CA SER A 8 10.89 9.86 -23.88
C SER A 8 10.10 8.75 -23.16
N PRO A 9 8.97 8.28 -23.70
CA PRO A 9 8.21 7.15 -23.14
C PRO A 9 9.09 5.92 -22.87
N GLN A 10 10.00 5.62 -23.78
CA GLN A 10 10.95 4.53 -23.64
C GLN A 10 11.95 4.78 -22.51
N ALA A 11 12.37 6.02 -22.29
CA ALA A 11 13.25 6.37 -21.19
C ALA A 11 12.52 6.26 -19.83
N ALA A 12 11.28 6.68 -19.75
CA ALA A 12 10.45 6.52 -18.55
C ALA A 12 10.22 5.04 -18.22
N GLU A 13 9.95 4.23 -19.23
CA GLU A 13 9.80 2.79 -19.12
C GLU A 13 11.10 2.13 -18.62
N ASN A 14 12.22 2.43 -19.25
CA ASN A 14 13.53 1.93 -18.84
C ASN A 14 13.92 2.39 -17.42
N GLN A 15 13.58 3.62 -17.06
CA GLN A 15 13.88 4.18 -15.74
C GLN A 15 13.04 3.49 -14.65
N ALA A 16 11.80 3.25 -14.90
CA ALA A 16 10.96 2.54 -13.96
C ALA A 16 11.40 1.06 -13.81
N LEU A 17 11.84 0.37 -14.87
CA LEU A 17 12.45 -0.97 -14.79
C LEU A 17 13.71 -0.93 -13.93
N THR A 18 14.53 0.03 -14.19
CA THR A 18 15.73 0.23 -13.38
C THR A 18 15.38 0.44 -11.91
N THR A 19 14.34 1.26 -11.62
CA THR A 19 13.86 1.47 -10.27
C THR A 19 13.37 0.18 -9.61
N LEU A 20 12.55 -0.62 -10.30
CA LEU A 20 12.08 -1.89 -9.77
C LEU A 20 13.22 -2.89 -9.56
N GLN A 21 14.16 -2.98 -10.49
CA GLN A 21 15.34 -3.84 -10.38
C GLN A 21 16.27 -3.39 -9.24
N GLN A 22 16.38 -2.10 -9.02
CA GLN A 22 17.15 -1.53 -7.92
C GLN A 22 16.48 -1.82 -6.58
N LEU A 23 15.16 -1.63 -6.47
CA LEU A 23 14.39 -1.99 -5.27
C LEU A 23 14.52 -3.47 -4.92
N GLU A 24 14.50 -4.33 -5.93
CA GLU A 24 14.70 -5.76 -5.77
C GLU A 24 16.06 -6.09 -5.14
N ARG A 25 17.13 -5.44 -5.59
CA ARG A 25 18.48 -5.63 -5.05
C ARG A 25 18.63 -5.05 -3.64
N ASP A 26 18.07 -3.86 -3.43
CA ASP A 26 18.34 -3.05 -2.24
C ASP A 26 17.39 -3.35 -1.09
N ASN A 27 16.15 -3.76 -1.38
CA ASN A 27 15.18 -4.07 -0.33
C ASN A 27 14.17 -5.16 -0.70
N PRO A 28 14.50 -6.42 -0.43
CA PRO A 28 13.62 -7.56 -0.71
C PRO A 28 12.24 -7.47 -0.06
N ARG A 29 12.07 -6.72 1.03
CA ARG A 29 10.75 -6.53 1.68
C ARG A 29 9.81 -5.71 0.83
N ILE A 30 10.34 -4.76 0.05
CA ILE A 30 9.52 -3.96 -0.88
C ILE A 30 9.00 -4.84 -2.01
N THR A 31 9.85 -5.69 -2.59
CA THR A 31 9.44 -6.60 -3.66
C THR A 31 8.45 -7.65 -3.18
N GLU A 32 8.64 -8.18 -1.97
CA GLU A 32 7.64 -9.04 -1.32
C GLU A 32 6.30 -8.33 -1.13
N GLY A 33 6.33 -7.08 -0.65
CA GLY A 33 5.15 -6.23 -0.52
C GLY A 33 4.42 -6.04 -1.84
N LEU A 34 5.16 -5.75 -2.92
CA LEU A 34 4.59 -5.61 -4.27
C LEU A 34 3.94 -6.90 -4.77
N ALA A 35 4.59 -8.04 -4.57
CA ALA A 35 4.03 -9.33 -4.97
C ALA A 35 2.74 -9.65 -4.20
N MET A 36 2.72 -9.41 -2.89
CA MET A 36 1.54 -9.65 -2.05
C MET A 36 0.40 -8.67 -2.39
N SER A 37 0.72 -7.40 -2.62
CA SER A 37 -0.25 -6.39 -3.07
C SER A 37 -0.82 -6.75 -4.44
N THR A 38 0.02 -7.24 -5.37
CA THR A 38 -0.43 -7.73 -6.67
C THR A 38 -1.39 -8.92 -6.53
N TRP A 39 -1.06 -9.87 -5.65
CA TRP A 39 -1.94 -10.99 -5.36
C TRP A 39 -3.30 -10.50 -4.86
N PHE A 40 -3.30 -9.57 -3.92
CA PHE A 40 -4.51 -9.01 -3.35
C PHE A 40 -5.36 -8.27 -4.39
N ILE A 41 -4.74 -7.46 -5.25
CA ILE A 41 -5.43 -6.79 -6.37
C ILE A 41 -6.12 -7.80 -7.28
N ARG A 42 -5.40 -8.86 -7.69
CA ARG A 42 -5.95 -9.90 -8.57
C ARG A 42 -7.12 -10.64 -7.93
N MET A 43 -7.06 -10.88 -6.65
CA MET A 43 -8.14 -11.45 -5.88
C MET A 43 -9.37 -10.53 -5.87
N LEU A 44 -9.19 -9.21 -5.63
CA LEU A 44 -10.27 -8.22 -5.69
C LEU A 44 -10.88 -8.08 -7.09
N GLU A 45 -10.07 -8.06 -8.14
CA GLU A 45 -10.54 -8.04 -9.53
C GLU A 45 -11.38 -9.29 -9.86
N THR A 46 -10.98 -10.45 -9.34
CA THR A 46 -11.75 -11.69 -9.46
C THR A 46 -13.09 -11.57 -8.73
N ALA A 47 -13.09 -10.98 -7.52
CA ALA A 47 -14.31 -10.74 -6.77
C ALA A 47 -15.25 -9.78 -7.51
N ALA A 48 -14.72 -8.67 -8.03
CA ALA A 48 -15.47 -7.68 -8.81
C ALA A 48 -16.11 -8.25 -10.07
N SER A 49 -15.39 -9.16 -10.75
CA SER A 49 -15.93 -9.84 -11.96
C SER A 49 -17.09 -10.80 -11.66
N ARG A 50 -17.14 -11.35 -10.44
CA ARG A 50 -18.21 -12.28 -10.00
C ARG A 50 -19.41 -11.57 -9.39
N GLN A 51 -19.18 -10.46 -8.74
CA GLN A 51 -20.20 -9.72 -7.98
C GLN A 51 -20.19 -8.25 -8.37
N ALA A 52 -21.28 -7.79 -8.99
CA ALA A 52 -21.45 -6.37 -9.28
C ALA A 52 -21.41 -5.54 -7.98
N GLY A 53 -20.77 -4.37 -8.03
CA GLY A 53 -20.83 -3.37 -6.95
C GLY A 53 -19.57 -3.24 -6.09
N LEU A 54 -18.48 -3.94 -6.39
CA LEU A 54 -17.16 -3.63 -5.89
C LEU A 54 -16.27 -3.26 -7.07
N ASP A 55 -15.68 -2.07 -7.06
CA ASP A 55 -14.87 -1.58 -8.16
C ASP A 55 -13.61 -0.87 -7.63
N ARG A 56 -12.46 -1.12 -8.25
CA ARG A 56 -11.20 -0.50 -7.85
C ARG A 56 -11.02 0.82 -8.58
N LEU A 57 -10.75 1.89 -7.85
CA LEU A 57 -10.32 3.14 -8.44
C LEU A 57 -8.84 3.02 -8.86
N PRO A 58 -8.52 3.16 -10.15
CA PRO A 58 -7.13 3.11 -10.62
C PRO A 58 -6.43 4.43 -10.31
N CYS A 59 -5.94 4.58 -9.09
CA CYS A 59 -5.25 5.77 -8.63
C CYS A 59 -4.06 5.42 -7.72
N THR A 60 -3.06 6.31 -7.72
CA THR A 60 -1.99 6.39 -6.72
C THR A 60 -2.14 7.68 -5.96
N THR A 61 -2.22 7.63 -4.65
CA THR A 61 -2.34 8.83 -3.82
C THR A 61 -1.29 8.81 -2.74
N LEU A 62 -0.57 9.92 -2.65
CA LEU A 62 0.49 10.16 -1.69
C LEU A 62 0.07 11.26 -0.74
N LEU A 63 0.09 10.98 0.53
CA LEU A 63 -0.24 11.94 1.59
C LEU A 63 1.04 12.55 2.15
N LEU A 64 1.09 13.87 2.11
CA LEU A 64 2.23 14.70 2.49
C LEU A 64 1.75 15.78 3.47
N ASN A 65 1.85 15.54 4.77
CA ASN A 65 1.29 16.45 5.79
C ASN A 65 -0.19 16.80 5.51
N ASN A 66 -0.49 18.06 5.16
CA ASN A 66 -1.81 18.57 4.82
C ASN A 66 -2.09 18.56 3.30
N ARG A 67 -1.32 17.82 2.52
CA ARG A 67 -1.45 17.74 1.06
C ARG A 67 -1.69 16.32 0.61
N ALA A 68 -2.44 16.16 -0.47
CA ALA A 68 -2.59 14.91 -1.18
C ALA A 68 -2.15 15.11 -2.64
N LEU A 69 -1.25 14.26 -3.11
CA LEU A 69 -0.86 14.15 -4.50
C LEU A 69 -1.63 12.98 -5.09
N ALA A 70 -2.61 13.24 -5.93
CA ALA A 70 -3.49 12.23 -6.49
C ALA A 70 -3.25 12.06 -7.99
N TRP A 71 -2.77 10.89 -8.38
CA TRP A 71 -2.59 10.48 -9.77
C TRP A 71 -3.64 9.43 -10.14
N THR A 72 -4.47 9.74 -11.14
CA THR A 72 -5.46 8.81 -11.67
C THR A 72 -4.92 8.18 -12.95
N HIS A 73 -4.74 6.83 -12.93
CA HIS A 73 -4.12 6.10 -14.05
C HIS A 73 -5.07 5.92 -15.23
N ALA A 74 -6.36 5.83 -14.97
CA ALA A 74 -7.41 5.67 -15.97
C ALA A 74 -8.68 6.39 -15.54
N ALA A 75 -9.55 6.71 -16.48
CA ALA A 75 -10.83 7.33 -16.18
C ALA A 75 -11.72 6.39 -15.34
N HIS A 76 -12.34 6.92 -14.30
CA HIS A 76 -13.31 6.21 -13.46
C HIS A 76 -14.42 7.15 -13.00
N PRO A 77 -15.71 6.74 -13.02
CA PRO A 77 -16.84 7.62 -12.67
C PRO A 77 -16.75 8.24 -11.28
N ARG A 78 -16.13 7.54 -10.33
CA ARG A 78 -16.01 7.97 -8.93
C ARG A 78 -14.76 8.81 -8.62
N HIS A 79 -13.90 9.14 -9.61
CA HIS A 79 -12.72 9.98 -9.36
C HIS A 79 -13.08 11.38 -8.85
N GLY A 80 -14.15 11.98 -9.38
CA GLY A 80 -14.62 13.28 -8.91
C GLY A 80 -15.00 13.27 -7.43
N ASP A 81 -15.76 12.26 -7.00
CA ASP A 81 -16.13 12.07 -5.60
C ASP A 81 -14.91 11.79 -4.72
N TYR A 82 -13.99 10.97 -5.20
CA TYR A 82 -12.72 10.69 -4.51
C TYR A 82 -11.91 11.96 -4.22
N ILE A 83 -11.68 12.78 -5.24
CA ILE A 83 -10.96 14.06 -5.12
C ILE A 83 -11.72 15.03 -4.20
N ALA A 84 -13.05 15.12 -4.33
CA ALA A 84 -13.87 15.95 -3.47
C ALA A 84 -13.79 15.55 -1.99
N ARG A 85 -13.78 14.25 -1.69
CA ARG A 85 -13.59 13.77 -0.31
C ARG A 85 -12.19 14.12 0.20
N LEU A 86 -11.13 13.83 -0.52
CA LEU A 86 -9.76 14.21 -0.12
C LEU A 86 -9.64 15.71 0.19
N SER A 87 -10.33 16.55 -0.58
CA SER A 87 -10.26 18.01 -0.43
C SER A 87 -10.89 18.54 0.88
N ARG A 88 -11.52 17.69 1.70
CA ARG A 88 -12.06 18.09 3.01
C ARG A 88 -10.96 18.30 4.06
N GLU A 89 -9.89 17.52 3.99
CA GLU A 89 -8.78 17.54 4.95
C GLU A 89 -7.43 17.92 4.31
N PHE A 90 -7.31 17.72 2.98
CA PHE A 90 -6.06 17.90 2.27
C PHE A 90 -6.17 18.96 1.17
N ARG A 91 -5.09 19.71 0.96
CA ARG A 91 -4.90 20.43 -0.29
C ARG A 91 -4.53 19.42 -1.38
N VAL A 92 -5.48 19.11 -2.26
CA VAL A 92 -5.29 18.12 -3.31
C VAL A 92 -4.58 18.72 -4.51
N HIS A 93 -3.53 18.04 -4.97
CA HIS A 93 -2.84 18.31 -6.22
C HIS A 93 -3.05 17.12 -7.15
N ARG A 94 -3.69 17.37 -8.28
CA ARG A 94 -3.89 16.34 -9.30
C ARG A 94 -2.60 16.17 -10.09
N ILE A 95 -2.18 14.92 -10.27
CA ILE A 95 -1.01 14.56 -11.04
C ILE A 95 -1.47 13.90 -12.34
N GLU A 96 -0.76 14.18 -13.41
CA GLU A 96 -0.85 13.49 -14.70
C GLU A 96 0.54 13.04 -15.11
N HIS A 97 0.62 11.95 -15.83
CA HIS A 97 1.85 11.50 -16.46
C HIS A 97 1.77 11.79 -17.96
N ASP A 98 2.64 12.69 -18.41
CA ASP A 98 2.85 13.02 -19.82
C ASP A 98 4.07 12.24 -20.31
N ALA A 99 3.93 11.54 -21.43
CA ALA A 99 5.00 10.70 -21.95
C ALA A 99 6.30 11.46 -22.26
N ASP A 100 6.18 12.72 -22.68
CA ASP A 100 7.33 13.56 -23.06
C ASP A 100 7.86 14.41 -21.90
N LYS A 101 6.99 14.80 -20.95
CA LYS A 101 7.32 15.75 -19.87
C LYS A 101 7.42 15.10 -18.50
N GLY A 102 7.11 13.80 -18.39
CA GLY A 102 7.07 13.09 -17.12
C GLY A 102 5.87 13.49 -16.25
N PHE A 103 6.03 13.42 -14.94
CA PHE A 103 4.95 13.77 -14.02
C PHE A 103 4.71 15.26 -13.96
N MET A 104 3.48 15.66 -14.28
CA MET A 104 2.96 16.99 -14.24
C MET A 104 1.96 17.14 -13.11
N VAL A 105 1.86 18.33 -12.52
CA VAL A 105 0.92 18.63 -11.44
C VAL A 105 0.08 19.85 -11.77
N GLU A 106 -1.20 19.76 -11.47
CA GLU A 106 -2.13 20.88 -11.56
C GLU A 106 -1.84 21.88 -10.42
N ASP A 107 -1.54 23.11 -10.78
CA ASP A 107 -1.37 24.22 -9.85
C ASP A 107 -2.53 25.21 -10.00
N SER A 108 -3.35 25.34 -8.95
CA SER A 108 -4.48 26.26 -8.89
C SER A 108 -4.13 27.62 -8.29
N TYR A 109 -2.84 27.93 -8.12
CA TYR A 109 -2.42 29.16 -7.46
C TYR A 109 -2.52 30.38 -8.39
N ARG A 110 -3.18 31.42 -7.90
CA ARG A 110 -3.34 32.79 -8.44
C ARG A 110 -4.59 33.12 -9.24
N GLY A 111 -5.78 32.64 -8.82
CA GLY A 111 -7.05 33.17 -9.37
C GLY A 111 -7.24 33.03 -10.89
N GLY A 112 -6.42 32.19 -11.52
CA GLY A 112 -6.40 31.89 -12.93
C GLY A 112 -6.89 30.47 -13.22
N ARG A 113 -6.94 30.14 -14.51
CA ARG A 113 -7.21 28.77 -14.95
C ARG A 113 -6.11 27.84 -14.42
N PRO A 114 -6.47 26.61 -13.96
CA PRO A 114 -5.47 25.64 -13.56
C PRO A 114 -4.48 25.41 -14.72
N TYR A 115 -3.21 25.38 -14.40
CA TYR A 115 -2.16 25.10 -15.36
C TYR A 115 -1.28 23.96 -14.86
N MET A 116 -0.79 23.16 -15.80
CA MET A 116 0.10 22.04 -15.51
C MET A 116 1.55 22.52 -15.44
N LYS A 117 2.26 22.13 -14.39
CA LYS A 117 3.71 22.34 -14.26
C LYS A 117 4.42 21.04 -13.91
N PRO A 118 5.73 20.91 -14.19
CA PRO A 118 6.49 19.73 -13.77
C PRO A 118 6.39 19.51 -12.25
N LEU A 119 6.06 18.29 -11.84
CA LEU A 119 5.93 17.94 -10.44
C LEU A 119 7.19 18.23 -9.61
N PRO A 120 8.44 17.98 -10.11
CA PRO A 120 9.66 18.33 -9.37
C PRO A 120 9.70 19.81 -8.96
N LYS A 121 9.22 20.74 -9.80
CA LYS A 121 9.16 22.18 -9.44
C LYS A 121 8.19 22.47 -8.30
N LEU A 122 7.09 21.71 -8.18
CA LEU A 122 6.21 21.85 -7.02
C LEU A 122 6.93 21.38 -5.77
N ILE A 123 7.60 20.24 -5.84
CA ILE A 123 8.28 19.64 -4.72
C ILE A 123 9.44 20.52 -4.24
N GLU A 124 10.28 21.01 -5.13
CA GLU A 124 11.34 21.96 -4.80
C GLU A 124 10.80 23.19 -4.05
N ASN A 125 9.69 23.76 -4.51
CA ASN A 125 9.07 24.92 -3.85
C ASN A 125 8.49 24.60 -2.47
N LEU A 126 8.06 23.35 -2.24
CA LEU A 126 7.52 22.91 -0.95
C LEU A 126 8.61 22.66 0.09
N TYR A 127 9.81 22.32 -0.36
CA TYR A 127 10.93 21.90 0.48
C TYR A 127 12.16 22.81 0.37
N SER A 128 12.03 23.97 -0.31
CA SER A 128 13.12 24.95 -0.49
C SER A 128 13.73 25.45 0.83
N GLU A 129 12.98 25.39 1.94
CA GLU A 129 13.44 25.86 3.25
C GLU A 129 14.16 24.78 4.06
N ASN A 130 14.03 23.50 3.73
CA ASN A 130 14.73 22.42 4.42
C ASN A 130 14.77 21.13 3.57
N PRO A 131 15.64 21.04 2.55
CA PRO A 131 15.81 19.82 1.79
C PRO A 131 16.54 18.78 2.66
N GLN A 132 15.82 18.09 3.51
CA GLN A 132 16.32 16.85 4.08
C GLN A 132 16.31 15.80 2.97
N LEU A 133 17.34 15.80 2.15
CA LEU A 133 17.63 14.72 1.23
C LEU A 133 17.76 13.45 2.05
N ARG A 134 16.96 12.48 1.73
CA ARG A 134 17.06 11.16 2.34
C ARG A 134 18.35 10.53 1.81
N ASP A 135 19.36 10.39 2.66
CA ASP A 135 20.38 9.40 2.42
C ASP A 135 19.68 8.05 2.47
N ASN A 136 19.46 7.45 1.31
CA ASN A 136 18.96 6.10 1.21
C ASN A 136 20.04 5.15 1.75
N VAL A 137 20.12 5.01 3.06
CA VAL A 137 20.93 3.98 3.68
C VAL A 137 20.19 2.68 3.46
N TYR A 138 20.47 2.01 2.36
CA TYR A 138 20.02 0.66 2.11
C TYR A 138 20.85 -0.28 2.99
N VAL A 139 20.19 -0.97 3.90
CA VAL A 139 20.78 -2.08 4.62
C VAL A 139 20.69 -3.31 3.74
N PRO A 140 21.80 -3.88 3.26
CA PRO A 140 21.74 -5.12 2.50
C PRO A 140 21.11 -6.21 3.38
N VAL A 141 19.97 -6.74 3.00
CA VAL A 141 19.40 -7.91 3.64
C VAL A 141 20.16 -9.12 3.11
N SER A 142 20.91 -9.80 3.98
CA SER A 142 21.62 -11.03 3.65
C SER A 142 20.64 -12.10 3.18
N GLY A 143 20.84 -12.62 2.00
CA GLY A 143 20.06 -13.71 1.43
C GLY A 143 19.49 -13.39 0.06
N ASP A 144 20.40 -13.12 -0.87
CA ASP A 144 20.07 -13.08 -2.29
C ASP A 144 19.76 -14.52 -2.73
N GLU A 145 18.48 -14.89 -2.66
CA GLU A 145 18.03 -16.13 -3.29
C GLU A 145 17.71 -15.81 -4.75
N PRO A 146 18.54 -16.23 -5.72
CA PRO A 146 18.28 -16.00 -7.16
C PRO A 146 16.86 -16.45 -7.55
N ARG A 147 16.38 -17.53 -6.90
CA ARG A 147 15.04 -18.06 -7.10
C ARG A 147 13.94 -17.08 -6.66
N ARG A 148 14.17 -16.24 -5.64
CA ARG A 148 13.18 -15.24 -5.20
C ARG A 148 12.92 -14.22 -6.31
N ASN A 149 13.95 -13.76 -6.97
CA ASN A 149 13.86 -12.78 -8.04
C ASN A 149 13.15 -13.35 -9.26
N GLU A 150 13.48 -14.59 -9.64
CA GLU A 150 12.76 -15.31 -10.71
C GLU A 150 11.26 -15.45 -10.40
N VAL A 151 10.92 -15.80 -9.17
CA VAL A 151 9.52 -15.93 -8.73
C VAL A 151 8.81 -14.57 -8.75
N PHE A 152 9.45 -13.52 -8.26
CA PHE A 152 8.91 -12.17 -8.26
C PHE A 152 8.59 -11.70 -9.69
N TRP A 153 9.58 -11.72 -10.57
CA TRP A 153 9.38 -11.30 -11.96
C TRP A 153 8.41 -12.19 -12.72
N GLY A 154 8.54 -13.51 -12.56
CA GLY A 154 7.61 -14.46 -13.17
C GLY A 154 6.17 -14.23 -12.72
N TYR A 155 5.95 -13.93 -11.45
CA TYR A 155 4.63 -13.63 -10.91
C TYR A 155 4.07 -12.31 -11.46
N LEU A 156 4.86 -11.23 -11.49
CA LEU A 156 4.45 -9.95 -12.04
C LEU A 156 4.14 -10.04 -13.55
N HIS A 157 4.99 -10.74 -14.31
CA HIS A 157 4.73 -10.97 -15.74
C HIS A 157 3.46 -11.78 -15.97
N ALA A 158 3.21 -12.82 -15.18
CA ALA A 158 1.96 -13.57 -15.26
C ALA A 158 0.72 -12.74 -14.92
N ALA A 159 0.85 -11.77 -13.98
CA ALA A 159 -0.24 -10.92 -13.55
C ALA A 159 -0.55 -9.78 -14.54
N TYR A 160 0.46 -9.12 -15.08
CA TYR A 160 0.33 -7.86 -15.82
C TYR A 160 0.84 -7.89 -17.24
N GLY A 161 1.70 -8.86 -17.63
CA GLY A 161 2.34 -8.89 -18.95
C GLY A 161 3.06 -7.56 -19.23
N ASP A 162 2.82 -7.01 -20.43
CA ASP A 162 3.42 -5.75 -20.87
C ASP A 162 2.94 -4.52 -20.07
N ARG A 163 1.91 -4.68 -19.21
CA ARG A 163 1.37 -3.60 -18.39
C ARG A 163 2.09 -3.42 -17.05
N ILE A 164 3.15 -4.16 -16.75
CA ILE A 164 3.93 -4.01 -15.50
C ILE A 164 4.30 -2.56 -15.24
N TRP A 165 4.65 -1.82 -16.30
CA TRP A 165 5.00 -0.41 -16.27
C TRP A 165 3.90 0.47 -15.76
N SER A 166 2.75 0.47 -16.46
CA SER A 166 1.62 1.34 -16.16
C SER A 166 0.97 0.97 -14.83
N GLU A 167 0.98 -0.31 -14.46
CA GLU A 167 0.31 -0.80 -13.25
C GLU A 167 1.18 -0.65 -11.99
N ILE A 168 2.49 -0.82 -12.11
CA ILE A 168 3.41 -0.83 -10.95
C ILE A 168 4.59 0.13 -11.14
N GLY A 169 5.28 0.05 -12.26
CA GLY A 169 6.56 0.73 -12.46
C GLY A 169 6.47 2.25 -12.30
N LEU A 170 5.51 2.87 -12.98
CA LEU A 170 5.32 4.33 -12.91
C LEU A 170 4.93 4.81 -11.52
N GLY A 171 4.06 4.06 -10.80
CA GLY A 171 3.70 4.39 -9.43
C GLY A 171 4.91 4.35 -8.49
N ARG A 172 5.75 3.33 -8.63
CA ARG A 172 6.97 3.21 -7.84
C ARG A 172 8.02 4.25 -8.19
N HIS A 173 8.16 4.58 -9.47
CA HIS A 173 9.01 5.70 -9.90
C HIS A 173 8.55 7.03 -9.28
N LEU A 174 7.24 7.32 -9.32
CA LEU A 174 6.68 8.49 -8.66
C LEU A 174 7.02 8.52 -7.16
N ILE A 175 6.79 7.41 -6.45
CA ILE A 175 6.98 7.33 -5.00
C ILE A 175 8.46 7.43 -4.61
N ASN A 176 9.33 6.66 -5.25
CA ASN A 176 10.71 6.48 -4.79
C ASN A 176 11.69 7.50 -5.39
N ASP A 177 11.53 7.81 -6.68
CA ASP A 177 12.51 8.64 -7.38
C ASP A 177 12.10 10.11 -7.48
N VAL A 178 10.79 10.37 -7.68
CA VAL A 178 10.31 11.74 -7.85
C VAL A 178 10.01 12.40 -6.51
N ILE A 179 9.36 11.71 -5.59
CA ILE A 179 8.89 12.27 -4.31
C ILE A 179 9.74 11.81 -3.14
N GLY A 180 10.12 10.53 -3.10
CA GLY A 180 10.79 9.93 -1.97
C GLY A 180 12.15 10.53 -1.63
N LYS A 181 12.83 11.12 -2.61
CA LYS A 181 14.10 11.85 -2.41
C LYS A 181 13.94 13.09 -1.52
N PHE A 182 12.75 13.67 -1.47
CA PHE A 182 12.49 14.95 -0.82
C PHE A 182 11.68 14.83 0.47
N HIS A 183 11.13 13.64 0.78
CA HIS A 183 10.23 13.53 1.93
C HIS A 183 10.41 12.23 2.71
N GLN A 184 10.72 12.34 4.02
CA GLN A 184 10.89 11.18 4.91
C GLN A 184 9.58 10.47 5.26
N PHE A 185 8.42 11.14 5.15
CA PHE A 185 7.13 10.66 5.63
C PHE A 185 6.05 10.72 4.55
N VAL A 186 6.35 10.15 3.39
CA VAL A 186 5.32 9.91 2.38
C VAL A 186 4.55 8.66 2.78
N VAL A 187 3.25 8.78 2.91
CA VAL A 187 2.35 7.64 3.09
C VAL A 187 1.56 7.47 1.80
N ASP A 188 1.73 6.35 1.14
CA ASP A 188 0.90 5.94 0.02
C ASP A 188 -0.41 5.34 0.53
N VAL A 189 -1.47 5.56 -0.23
CA VAL A 189 -2.75 4.87 -0.05
C VAL A 189 -2.70 3.60 -0.88
N ASP A 190 -2.74 2.44 -0.22
CA ASP A 190 -2.57 1.15 -0.91
C ASP A 190 -3.62 0.94 -2.00
N PHE A 191 -4.91 1.02 -1.63
CA PHE A 191 -6.01 0.82 -2.58
C PHE A 191 -7.21 1.69 -2.22
N VAL A 192 -7.96 2.08 -3.26
CA VAL A 192 -9.27 2.70 -3.11
C VAL A 192 -10.30 1.86 -3.87
N LEU A 193 -11.38 1.50 -3.16
CA LEU A 193 -12.47 0.71 -3.72
C LEU A 193 -13.78 1.48 -3.62
N ALA A 194 -14.63 1.37 -4.63
CA ALA A 194 -16.02 1.80 -4.57
C ALA A 194 -16.91 0.59 -4.28
N SER A 195 -17.83 0.73 -3.33
CA SER A 195 -18.85 -0.26 -3.02
C SER A 195 -20.17 0.46 -2.75
N GLY A 196 -21.11 0.40 -3.71
CA GLY A 196 -22.31 1.25 -3.66
C GLY A 196 -21.92 2.74 -3.62
N ASP A 197 -22.47 3.47 -2.66
CA ASP A 197 -22.17 4.90 -2.43
C ASP A 197 -20.88 5.12 -1.62
N ASP A 198 -20.32 4.08 -1.05
CA ASP A 198 -19.13 4.17 -0.22
C ASP A 198 -17.85 4.15 -1.05
N LEU A 199 -16.86 4.93 -0.57
CA LEU A 199 -15.46 4.81 -0.97
C LEU A 199 -14.66 4.28 0.20
N TRP A 200 -13.98 3.18 -0.03
CA TRP A 200 -13.14 2.51 0.94
C TRP A 200 -11.67 2.78 0.64
N VAL A 201 -10.93 3.15 1.66
CA VAL A 201 -9.47 3.05 1.65
C VAL A 201 -9.12 1.72 2.29
N VAL A 202 -8.36 0.92 1.57
CA VAL A 202 -7.89 -0.38 2.06
C VAL A 202 -6.42 -0.26 2.40
N GLU A 203 -6.12 -0.49 3.67
CA GLU A 203 -4.75 -0.64 4.16
C GLU A 203 -4.42 -2.13 4.20
N PHE A 204 -3.56 -2.57 3.29
CA PHE A 204 -3.20 -3.97 3.14
C PHE A 204 -1.83 -4.26 3.71
N LYS A 205 -1.73 -5.26 4.59
CA LYS A 205 -0.44 -5.68 5.17
C LYS A 205 -0.29 -7.20 5.14
N HIS A 206 0.93 -7.65 4.86
CA HIS A 206 1.33 -9.04 5.07
C HIS A 206 2.20 -9.11 6.32
N LYS A 207 1.75 -9.82 7.34
CA LYS A 207 2.39 -9.80 8.66
C LYS A 207 2.50 -11.18 9.29
N THR A 208 3.47 -11.29 10.18
CA THR A 208 3.56 -12.34 11.20
C THR A 208 3.07 -11.74 12.51
N PRO A 209 2.27 -12.44 13.31
CA PRO A 209 1.86 -11.95 14.63
C PRO A 209 3.07 -11.73 15.55
N MET A 210 2.94 -10.81 16.51
CA MET A 210 3.97 -10.52 17.49
C MET A 210 4.25 -11.74 18.39
N LYS A 211 5.51 -12.19 18.47
CA LYS A 211 5.92 -13.39 19.21
C LYS A 211 5.67 -13.36 20.72
N ALA A 212 5.73 -12.18 21.33
CA ALA A 212 5.87 -12.02 22.78
C ALA A 212 4.57 -11.64 23.50
N ARG A 213 3.43 -11.57 22.80
CA ARG A 213 2.20 -11.08 23.41
C ARG A 213 1.09 -12.12 23.42
N GLN A 214 0.47 -12.22 24.58
CA GLN A 214 -0.90 -12.69 24.70
C GLN A 214 -1.75 -11.50 25.20
N PRO A 215 -2.86 -11.15 24.52
CA PRO A 215 -3.41 -11.82 23.34
C PRO A 215 -2.57 -11.61 22.07
N LEU A 216 -2.74 -12.52 21.10
CA LEU A 216 -2.11 -12.46 19.79
C LEU A 216 -2.41 -11.12 19.11
N SER A 217 -1.38 -10.39 18.66
CA SER A 217 -1.57 -9.04 18.15
C SER A 217 -0.65 -8.73 16.95
N VAL A 218 -1.04 -7.71 16.19
CA VAL A 218 -0.25 -7.11 15.11
C VAL A 218 -0.01 -5.63 15.40
N GLY A 219 1.09 -5.07 14.92
CA GLY A 219 1.43 -3.67 15.14
C GLY A 219 0.99 -2.76 13.99
N ILE A 220 0.50 -1.56 14.33
CA ILE A 220 0.30 -0.45 13.41
C ILE A 220 1.06 0.77 13.96
N ASN A 221 1.75 1.52 13.10
CA ASN A 221 2.52 2.66 13.57
C ASN A 221 1.65 3.92 13.75
N ARG A 222 2.10 4.85 14.61
CA ARG A 222 1.36 6.08 14.94
C ARG A 222 1.04 6.93 13.71
N HIS A 223 1.99 7.09 12.80
CA HIS A 223 1.80 7.92 11.60
C HIS A 223 0.76 7.32 10.66
N GLU A 224 0.75 6.01 10.51
CA GLU A 224 -0.25 5.28 9.74
C GLU A 224 -1.65 5.49 10.34
N ILE A 225 -1.83 5.33 11.66
CA ILE A 225 -3.11 5.59 12.33
C ILE A 225 -3.56 7.04 12.10
N GLN A 226 -2.68 8.02 12.25
CA GLN A 226 -3.00 9.43 12.03
C GLN A 226 -3.47 9.70 10.60
N ARG A 227 -2.86 9.06 9.61
CA ARG A 227 -3.25 9.21 8.20
C ARG A 227 -4.59 8.55 7.90
N LEU A 228 -4.81 7.35 8.44
CA LEU A 228 -6.11 6.67 8.33
C LEU A 228 -7.22 7.49 9.00
N LEU A 229 -6.95 8.11 10.15
CA LEU A 229 -7.89 9.00 10.82
C LEU A 229 -8.22 10.23 9.95
N SER A 230 -7.23 10.87 9.33
CA SER A 230 -7.47 11.98 8.39
C SER A 230 -8.31 11.54 7.20
N LEU A 231 -8.04 10.36 6.63
CA LEU A 231 -8.84 9.81 5.55
C LEU A 231 -10.28 9.47 6.00
N ARG A 232 -10.44 8.98 7.23
CA ARG A 232 -11.77 8.76 7.81
C ARG A 232 -12.57 10.06 7.91
N ARG A 233 -11.95 11.15 8.34
CA ARG A 233 -12.54 12.50 8.41
C ARG A 233 -12.86 13.08 7.03
N CYS A 234 -12.13 12.66 6.00
CA CYS A 234 -12.51 12.94 4.60
C CYS A 234 -13.85 12.26 4.19
N GLY A 235 -14.35 11.32 4.97
CA GLY A 235 -15.57 10.56 4.69
C GLY A 235 -15.30 9.26 3.92
N PHE A 236 -14.08 8.75 3.94
CA PHE A 236 -13.78 7.40 3.50
C PHE A 236 -14.11 6.40 4.60
N LYS A 237 -14.54 5.20 4.22
CA LYS A 237 -14.48 4.04 5.09
C LYS A 237 -13.08 3.44 5.03
N ILE A 238 -12.60 2.88 6.13
CA ILE A 238 -11.26 2.31 6.21
C ILE A 238 -11.36 0.82 6.48
N MET A 239 -10.73 0.02 5.63
CA MET A 239 -10.60 -1.42 5.83
C MET A 239 -9.14 -1.80 5.99
N HIS A 240 -8.77 -2.31 7.16
CA HIS A 240 -7.45 -2.88 7.40
C HIS A 240 -7.50 -4.37 7.08
N VAL A 241 -6.79 -4.79 6.03
CA VAL A 241 -6.75 -6.18 5.60
C VAL A 241 -5.36 -6.75 5.89
N LEU A 242 -5.34 -7.88 6.58
CA LEU A 242 -4.11 -8.59 6.91
C LEU A 242 -4.03 -9.90 6.14
N MET A 243 -2.95 -10.10 5.42
CA MET A 243 -2.49 -11.41 5.00
C MET A 243 -1.57 -11.95 6.10
N MET A 244 -2.08 -12.89 6.87
CA MET A 244 -1.39 -13.43 8.03
C MET A 244 -0.56 -14.64 7.65
N LYS A 245 0.77 -14.52 7.78
CA LYS A 245 1.70 -15.60 7.49
C LYS A 245 1.59 -16.71 8.54
N PRO A 246 1.63 -17.99 8.15
CA PRO A 246 1.47 -19.11 9.09
C PRO A 246 2.70 -19.37 9.96
N TYR A 247 3.80 -18.67 9.75
CA TYR A 247 5.05 -18.86 10.49
C TYR A 247 5.14 -17.99 11.73
N ARG A 248 5.86 -18.46 12.73
CA ARG A 248 6.27 -17.65 13.89
C ARG A 248 7.52 -16.83 13.59
N ASP A 249 8.29 -17.26 12.61
CA ASP A 249 9.54 -16.62 12.24
C ASP A 249 9.32 -15.51 11.22
N LYS A 250 9.83 -14.33 11.53
CA LYS A 250 9.78 -13.16 10.65
C LYS A 250 10.78 -13.24 9.49
N GLU A 251 11.81 -14.09 9.63
CA GLU A 251 12.83 -14.31 8.60
C GLU A 251 12.27 -15.06 7.39
N VAL A 252 11.15 -15.79 7.58
CA VAL A 252 10.47 -16.43 6.47
C VAL A 252 9.82 -15.38 5.60
N GLY A 253 10.40 -15.16 4.42
CA GLY A 253 9.96 -14.19 3.44
C GLY A 253 8.55 -14.49 2.91
N SER A 254 7.81 -13.43 2.54
CA SER A 254 6.44 -13.57 2.03
C SER A 254 6.38 -14.23 0.65
N MET A 255 7.48 -14.23 -0.11
CA MET A 255 7.54 -14.93 -1.40
C MET A 255 7.31 -16.44 -1.26
N ARG A 256 7.58 -17.03 -0.07
CA ARG A 256 7.27 -18.43 0.21
C ARG A 256 5.77 -18.75 0.09
N ILE A 257 4.91 -17.76 0.31
CA ILE A 257 3.45 -17.90 0.08
C ILE A 257 3.17 -18.27 -1.38
N LEU A 258 3.91 -17.71 -2.34
CA LEU A 258 3.72 -17.98 -3.78
C LEU A 258 4.45 -19.23 -4.27
N THR A 259 5.41 -19.77 -3.51
CA THR A 259 6.28 -20.87 -3.95
C THR A 259 6.04 -22.17 -3.22
N ASP A 260 5.38 -22.14 -2.06
CA ASP A 260 5.11 -23.32 -1.23
C ASP A 260 3.60 -23.45 -0.99
N ARG A 261 3.02 -24.53 -1.51
CA ARG A 261 1.59 -24.80 -1.41
C ARG A 261 1.13 -24.96 0.04
N THR A 262 1.95 -25.51 0.92
CA THR A 262 1.61 -25.66 2.34
C THR A 262 1.51 -24.28 2.99
N THR A 263 2.45 -23.39 2.72
CA THR A 263 2.41 -22.00 3.18
C THR A 263 1.18 -21.29 2.64
N TYR A 264 0.91 -21.42 1.35
CA TYR A 264 -0.26 -20.82 0.69
C TYR A 264 -1.56 -21.25 1.36
N ASN A 265 -1.78 -22.54 1.54
CA ASN A 265 -3.01 -23.10 2.12
C ASN A 265 -3.21 -22.73 3.60
N ASN A 266 -2.14 -22.41 4.32
CA ASN A 266 -2.20 -22.00 5.73
C ASN A 266 -2.07 -20.48 5.95
N THR A 267 -1.90 -19.69 4.89
CA THR A 267 -1.94 -18.24 4.97
C THR A 267 -3.39 -17.77 5.01
N SER A 268 -3.72 -16.95 5.99
CA SER A 268 -5.08 -16.46 6.19
C SER A 268 -5.24 -14.98 5.86
N ILE A 269 -6.47 -14.61 5.50
CA ILE A 269 -6.90 -13.22 5.32
C ILE A 269 -7.82 -12.83 6.48
N LEU A 270 -7.49 -11.70 7.09
CA LEU A 270 -8.26 -11.08 8.16
C LEU A 270 -8.65 -9.68 7.72
N ALA A 271 -9.80 -9.19 8.14
CA ALA A 271 -10.27 -7.83 7.85
C ALA A 271 -10.83 -7.15 9.10
N LEU A 272 -10.58 -5.84 9.21
CA LEU A 272 -11.08 -5.00 10.28
C LEU A 272 -11.51 -3.65 9.70
N GLU A 273 -12.77 -3.29 9.87
CA GLU A 273 -13.20 -1.92 9.62
C GLU A 273 -12.70 -1.02 10.76
N LEU A 274 -11.97 0.04 10.41
CA LEU A 274 -11.45 1.03 11.34
C LEU A 274 -12.32 2.29 11.27
N ASP A 275 -13.20 2.47 12.25
CA ASP A 275 -13.93 3.72 12.43
C ASP A 275 -13.08 4.77 13.17
N GLU A 276 -13.64 5.98 13.32
CA GLU A 276 -12.93 7.09 13.96
C GLU A 276 -12.63 6.80 15.43
N GLU A 277 -13.59 6.21 16.15
CA GLU A 277 -13.43 5.86 17.56
C GLU A 277 -12.33 4.83 17.79
N CYS A 278 -12.30 3.79 16.95
CA CYS A 278 -11.24 2.77 16.97
C CYS A 278 -9.86 3.37 16.71
N LEU A 279 -9.73 4.25 15.71
CA LEU A 279 -8.46 4.90 15.38
C LEU A 279 -7.98 5.84 16.49
N GLU A 280 -8.90 6.60 17.10
CA GLU A 280 -8.58 7.46 18.24
C GLU A 280 -8.19 6.66 19.48
N ASP A 281 -8.88 5.54 19.75
CA ASP A 281 -8.56 4.64 20.84
C ASP A 281 -7.16 4.02 20.65
N LEU A 282 -6.84 3.58 19.43
CA LEU A 282 -5.50 3.08 19.11
C LEU A 282 -4.40 4.13 19.40
N LEU A 283 -4.63 5.42 19.11
CA LEU A 283 -3.68 6.49 19.39
C LEU A 283 -3.46 6.74 20.89
N ARG A 284 -4.44 6.39 21.73
CA ARG A 284 -4.36 6.53 23.21
C ARG A 284 -3.65 5.36 23.86
N ARG A 285 -3.61 4.18 23.20
CA ARG A 285 -2.97 2.98 23.77
C ARG A 285 -1.47 3.14 23.84
N GLU A 286 -0.87 2.44 24.79
CA GLU A 286 0.58 2.37 24.90
C GLU A 286 1.20 1.71 23.65
N THR A 287 2.33 2.24 23.23
CA THR A 287 3.11 1.67 22.16
C THR A 287 3.99 0.54 22.67
N VAL A 288 4.28 -0.39 21.78
CA VAL A 288 5.27 -1.44 22.00
C VAL A 288 6.33 -1.38 20.92
N ASN A 289 7.56 -1.64 21.28
CA ASN A 289 8.63 -1.78 20.30
C ASN A 289 8.49 -3.11 19.59
N ALA A 290 8.15 -3.06 18.30
CA ALA A 290 8.13 -4.23 17.46
C ALA A 290 9.46 -4.33 16.70
N GLU A 291 10.26 -5.34 17.04
CA GLU A 291 11.55 -5.59 16.40
C GLU A 291 11.40 -5.84 14.89
N GLY A 292 12.29 -5.26 14.11
CA GLY A 292 12.38 -5.51 12.67
C GLY A 292 11.16 -5.08 11.86
N THR A 293 10.37 -4.12 12.33
CA THR A 293 9.16 -3.66 11.64
C THR A 293 9.42 -2.54 10.63
N ALA A 294 10.49 -1.77 10.81
CA ALA A 294 10.89 -0.77 9.83
C ALA A 294 11.50 -1.42 8.57
N LEU A 295 11.39 -0.74 7.44
CA LEU A 295 11.99 -1.18 6.17
C LEU A 295 13.52 -1.34 6.27
N ASN A 296 14.16 -0.57 7.14
CA ASN A 296 15.59 -0.66 7.43
C ASN A 296 15.95 -1.70 8.51
N GLY A 297 14.99 -2.50 9.00
CA GLY A 297 15.20 -3.52 10.03
C GLY A 297 15.22 -3.01 11.47
N GLU A 298 15.06 -1.70 11.71
CA GLU A 298 15.01 -1.13 13.05
C GLU A 298 13.69 -1.44 13.77
N SER A 299 13.72 -1.32 15.10
CA SER A 299 12.52 -1.38 15.92
C SER A 299 11.74 -0.08 15.78
N MET A 300 10.43 -0.20 15.58
CA MET A 300 9.53 0.95 15.59
C MET A 300 8.49 0.83 16.69
N PRO A 301 8.18 1.93 17.41
CA PRO A 301 7.06 1.95 18.33
C PRO A 301 5.77 1.77 17.53
N THR A 302 4.99 0.76 17.90
CA THR A 302 3.72 0.43 17.26
C THR A 302 2.62 0.27 18.28
N HIS A 303 1.39 0.59 17.88
CA HIS A 303 0.19 0.31 18.68
C HIS A 303 -0.29 -1.10 18.35
N PRO A 304 -0.49 -1.97 19.36
CA PRO A 304 -0.97 -3.33 19.13
C PRO A 304 -2.46 -3.34 18.83
N ILE A 305 -2.85 -4.11 17.83
CA ILE A 305 -4.24 -4.49 17.54
C ILE A 305 -4.35 -5.98 17.78
N GLU A 306 -5.27 -6.39 18.63
CA GLU A 306 -5.53 -7.80 18.90
C GLU A 306 -6.08 -8.50 17.67
N VAL A 307 -5.61 -9.69 17.37
CA VAL A 307 -6.07 -10.48 16.22
C VAL A 307 -7.56 -10.79 16.32
N ASP A 308 -8.08 -10.95 17.53
CA ASP A 308 -9.53 -11.15 17.76
C ASP A 308 -10.39 -9.93 17.47
N SER A 309 -9.80 -8.75 17.25
CA SER A 309 -10.52 -7.59 16.74
C SER A 309 -10.88 -7.72 15.27
N PHE A 310 -10.15 -8.54 14.52
CA PHE A 310 -10.39 -8.78 13.11
C PHE A 310 -11.42 -9.88 12.89
N GLN A 311 -12.11 -9.83 11.76
CA GLN A 311 -12.85 -10.95 11.22
C GLN A 311 -11.91 -11.87 10.44
N PHE A 312 -11.92 -13.14 10.75
CA PHE A 312 -11.28 -14.17 9.91
C PHE A 312 -12.15 -14.37 8.65
N ILE A 313 -11.56 -14.14 7.49
CA ILE A 313 -12.26 -14.25 6.20
C ILE A 313 -12.09 -15.64 5.59
N GLY A 314 -10.88 -16.21 5.64
CA GLY A 314 -10.55 -17.51 5.07
C GLY A 314 -9.06 -17.67 4.85
N THR A 315 -8.67 -18.78 4.22
CA THR A 315 -7.31 -19.06 3.75
C THR A 315 -7.19 -18.77 2.27
N LEU A 316 -5.95 -18.64 1.75
CA LEU A 316 -5.73 -18.25 0.35
C LEU A 316 -6.24 -19.29 -0.66
N ASP A 317 -6.37 -20.56 -0.25
CA ASP A 317 -6.93 -21.66 -1.05
C ASP A 317 -8.46 -21.75 -0.98
N ASP A 318 -9.10 -20.95 -0.12
CA ASP A 318 -10.58 -20.89 -0.03
C ASP A 318 -11.16 -20.24 -1.28
N ARG A 319 -11.95 -21.01 -2.01
CA ARG A 319 -12.61 -20.54 -3.24
C ARG A 319 -13.64 -19.44 -2.99
N LEU A 320 -14.15 -19.34 -1.77
CA LEU A 320 -15.13 -18.34 -1.37
C LEU A 320 -14.47 -17.06 -0.83
N LEU A 321 -13.15 -17.06 -0.63
CA LEU A 321 -12.41 -15.92 -0.09
C LEU A 321 -12.75 -14.58 -0.78
N PRO A 322 -12.79 -14.48 -2.13
CA PRO A 322 -13.15 -13.23 -2.80
C PRO A 322 -14.57 -12.75 -2.43
N ASP A 323 -15.52 -13.68 -2.35
CA ASP A 323 -16.92 -13.37 -2.06
C ASP A 323 -17.10 -12.96 -0.58
N LEU A 324 -16.41 -13.64 0.34
CA LEU A 324 -16.43 -13.34 1.77
C LEU A 324 -15.81 -11.97 2.05
N LEU A 325 -14.68 -11.64 1.40
CA LEU A 325 -14.07 -10.32 1.54
C LEU A 325 -14.96 -9.22 0.95
N THR A 326 -15.59 -9.45 -0.21
CA THR A 326 -16.55 -8.50 -0.80
C THR A 326 -17.72 -8.22 0.15
N ARG A 327 -18.19 -9.24 0.87
CA ARG A 327 -19.24 -9.08 1.88
C ARG A 327 -18.80 -8.12 2.99
N CYS A 328 -17.54 -8.16 3.44
CA CYS A 328 -17.06 -7.21 4.46
C CYS A 328 -17.13 -5.74 4.00
N PHE A 329 -16.93 -5.46 2.71
CA PHE A 329 -17.10 -4.10 2.18
C PHE A 329 -18.56 -3.65 2.08
N ARG A 330 -19.52 -4.56 2.11
CA ARG A 330 -20.96 -4.25 2.05
C ARG A 330 -21.60 -4.20 3.42
N GLU A 331 -21.25 -5.14 4.28
CA GLU A 331 -21.93 -5.42 5.55
C GLU A 331 -21.10 -5.00 6.78
N GLY A 332 -19.84 -4.61 6.57
CA GLY A 332 -18.88 -4.38 7.64
C GLY A 332 -18.23 -5.68 8.13
N THR A 333 -17.34 -5.56 9.13
CA THR A 333 -16.63 -6.69 9.74
C THR A 333 -17.24 -7.09 11.07
N VAL A 334 -17.19 -8.40 11.36
CA VAL A 334 -17.70 -8.98 12.61
C VAL A 334 -16.60 -9.79 13.29
N ARG A 335 -16.42 -9.61 14.59
CA ARG A 335 -15.45 -10.40 15.37
C ARG A 335 -15.88 -11.87 15.44
N ASN A 336 -14.98 -12.81 15.12
CA ASN A 336 -15.32 -14.23 15.03
C ASN A 336 -14.25 -15.19 15.56
N GLY A 337 -13.45 -14.79 16.58
CA GLY A 337 -12.44 -15.66 17.18
C GLY A 337 -11.25 -15.91 16.27
N SER A 338 -10.75 -14.89 15.61
CA SER A 338 -9.70 -14.98 14.59
C SER A 338 -8.37 -15.49 15.13
N ALA A 339 -8.03 -15.22 16.40
CA ALA A 339 -6.77 -15.69 17.00
C ALA A 339 -6.69 -17.22 17.06
N GLU A 340 -7.77 -17.91 17.46
CA GLU A 340 -7.81 -19.37 17.49
C GLU A 340 -7.65 -19.95 16.08
N GLN A 341 -8.32 -19.38 15.10
CA GLN A 341 -8.24 -19.82 13.71
C GLN A 341 -6.83 -19.63 13.13
N VAL A 342 -6.20 -18.47 13.39
CA VAL A 342 -4.82 -18.21 13.00
C VAL A 342 -3.84 -19.18 13.67
N GLU A 343 -4.02 -19.47 14.96
CA GLU A 343 -3.14 -20.41 15.68
C GLU A 343 -3.28 -21.85 15.14
N ARG A 344 -4.46 -22.30 14.73
CA ARG A 344 -4.66 -23.62 14.10
C ARG A 344 -3.93 -23.78 12.76
N LEU A 345 -3.73 -22.69 12.02
CA LEU A 345 -3.06 -22.66 10.72
C LEU A 345 -1.54 -22.52 10.82
N ARG A 346 -0.99 -22.40 12.03
CA ARG A 346 0.44 -22.19 12.22
C ARG A 346 1.27 -23.39 11.79
N LEU A 347 2.34 -23.06 11.09
CA LEU A 347 3.40 -23.99 10.72
C LEU A 347 4.59 -23.85 11.68
N PRO A 348 5.35 -24.93 11.86
CA PRO A 348 6.55 -24.92 12.71
C PRO A 348 7.64 -23.97 12.22
#